data_9360cc07d03bcb31afffdd9b1d3337fb
#
_entry.id   9360cc07d03bcb31afffdd9b1d3337fb
#
_cell.length_a   1.000
_cell.length_b   1.000
_cell.length_c   1.000
_cell.angle_alpha   90.00
_cell.angle_beta   90.00
_cell.angle_gamma   90.00
#
_symmetry.space_group_name_H-M   'P 1'
#
loop_
_entity.id
_entity.type
_entity.pdbx_description
1 polymer ?
#
loop_
_entity_poly.entity_id
_entity_poly.type
_entity_poly.pdbx_seq_one_letter_code
_entity_poly.pdbx_strand_id
1 'polypeptide(L)'
;MKQIALYGKGGIGKSTTSANLSAALSLQGCDVLQIGCDPKRDSTRMLMHGSFIPTVMDLVRERGDANLRKEDIVHTGFNGIRCVEAGGPEPGVGCAGRGIIAAFQLLEKFGALKGDIIVYDVLGDVVCGGFAMPMREGYAQEIYLVTSGELMSLYAANNICKAIKRLSLRAMSTCRLGGVICNARDTPREEELVAEFAKRVNSTLVQYIPRDRIVQLAEMNKQTVMEFAPDSPQAERYRQLAACVTKNTRLSIPTPLEIDALEALALEFM
;
A
#
# COMPACT_ATOMS: atom_id res chain seq x y z
N MET A 1 3.82 -14.21 -10.12
CA MET A 1 3.54 -13.54 -8.83
C MET A 1 3.95 -12.09 -8.94
N LYS A 2 3.03 -11.15 -8.78
CA LYS A 2 3.33 -9.72 -8.63
C LYS A 2 3.48 -9.36 -7.15
N GLN A 3 4.39 -8.46 -6.84
CA GLN A 3 4.60 -7.95 -5.48
C GLN A 3 4.55 -6.43 -5.52
N ILE A 4 3.45 -5.89 -5.00
CA ILE A 4 3.16 -4.46 -5.05
C ILE A 4 3.14 -3.86 -3.65
N ALA A 5 3.60 -2.62 -3.50
CA ALA A 5 3.47 -1.88 -2.25
C ALA A 5 2.80 -0.52 -2.46
N LEU A 6 1.91 -0.17 -1.55
CA LEU A 6 1.27 1.13 -1.51
C LEU A 6 2.00 2.02 -0.52
N TYR A 7 2.47 3.18 -1.01
CA TYR A 7 3.14 4.22 -0.22
C TYR A 7 2.40 5.55 -0.37
N GLY A 8 2.57 6.45 0.57
CA GLY A 8 1.95 7.79 0.56
C GLY A 8 1.87 8.37 1.97
N LYS A 9 1.47 9.63 2.10
CA LYS A 9 1.35 10.35 3.38
C LYS A 9 0.46 9.60 4.39
N GLY A 10 0.74 9.74 5.69
CA GLY A 10 -0.15 9.27 6.76
C GLY A 10 -1.55 9.84 6.61
N GLY A 11 -2.57 9.00 6.81
CA GLY A 11 -3.96 9.43 6.69
C GLY A 11 -4.46 9.65 5.26
N ILE A 12 -3.67 9.40 4.22
CA ILE A 12 -4.10 9.57 2.81
C ILE A 12 -5.09 8.49 2.34
N GLY A 13 -5.28 7.42 3.12
CA GLY A 13 -6.18 6.33 2.79
C GLY A 13 -5.50 5.11 2.14
N LYS A 14 -4.21 4.89 2.40
CA LYS A 14 -3.49 3.70 1.88
C LYS A 14 -4.16 2.40 2.28
N SER A 15 -4.44 2.18 3.55
CA SER A 15 -5.04 0.93 4.06
C SER A 15 -6.44 0.71 3.52
N THR A 16 -7.24 1.77 3.38
CA THR A 16 -8.55 1.71 2.72
C THR A 16 -8.39 1.33 1.24
N THR A 17 -7.41 1.93 0.54
CA THR A 17 -7.14 1.63 -0.87
C THR A 17 -6.61 0.21 -1.04
N SER A 18 -5.66 -0.25 -0.20
CA SER A 18 -5.11 -1.61 -0.28
C SER A 18 -6.15 -2.68 0.01
N ALA A 19 -7.01 -2.49 1.02
CA ALA A 19 -8.08 -3.44 1.32
C ALA A 19 -9.10 -3.57 0.18
N ASN A 20 -9.54 -2.44 -0.39
CA ASN A 20 -10.45 -2.45 -1.54
C ASN A 20 -9.80 -2.98 -2.82
N LEU A 21 -8.52 -2.67 -3.06
CA LEU A 21 -7.75 -3.24 -4.17
C LEU A 21 -7.63 -4.76 -4.03
N SER A 22 -7.26 -5.26 -2.85
CA SER A 22 -7.16 -6.70 -2.58
C SER A 22 -8.50 -7.40 -2.76
N ALA A 23 -9.60 -6.80 -2.28
CA ALA A 23 -10.95 -7.30 -2.49
C ALA A 23 -11.31 -7.34 -3.99
N ALA A 24 -11.01 -6.28 -4.75
CA ALA A 24 -11.27 -6.23 -6.18
C ALA A 24 -10.45 -7.28 -6.95
N LEU A 25 -9.17 -7.46 -6.60
CA LEU A 25 -8.29 -8.48 -7.20
C LEU A 25 -8.81 -9.89 -6.94
N SER A 26 -9.23 -10.20 -5.72
CA SER A 26 -9.75 -11.52 -5.37
C SER A 26 -11.06 -11.83 -6.09
N LEU A 27 -11.94 -10.83 -6.27
CA LEU A 27 -13.17 -10.96 -7.05
C LEU A 27 -12.90 -11.14 -8.57
N GLN A 28 -11.72 -10.74 -9.04
CA GLN A 28 -11.24 -11.04 -10.41
C GLN A 28 -10.57 -12.40 -10.53
N GLY A 29 -10.58 -13.21 -9.46
CA GLY A 29 -10.04 -14.58 -9.45
C GLY A 29 -8.56 -14.68 -9.09
N CYS A 30 -7.89 -13.60 -8.64
CA CYS A 30 -6.51 -13.66 -8.20
C CYS A 30 -6.39 -14.28 -6.80
N ASP A 31 -5.37 -15.11 -6.58
CA ASP A 31 -4.93 -15.51 -5.23
C ASP A 31 -4.13 -14.35 -4.60
N VAL A 32 -4.72 -13.69 -3.60
CA VAL A 32 -4.19 -12.46 -2.99
C VAL A 32 -3.68 -12.71 -1.58
N LEU A 33 -2.50 -12.18 -1.28
CA LEU A 33 -1.98 -12.03 0.08
C LEU A 33 -1.83 -10.54 0.40
N GLN A 34 -2.51 -10.04 1.43
CA GLN A 34 -2.28 -8.69 1.94
C GLN A 34 -1.46 -8.73 3.22
N ILE A 35 -0.40 -7.92 3.28
CA ILE A 35 0.49 -7.78 4.43
C ILE A 35 0.47 -6.34 4.92
N GLY A 36 -0.07 -6.12 6.13
CA GLY A 36 0.00 -4.86 6.84
C GLY A 36 1.35 -4.67 7.50
N CYS A 37 2.00 -3.54 7.24
CA CYS A 37 3.31 -3.19 7.78
C CYS A 37 3.22 -2.02 8.79
N ASP A 38 2.04 -1.70 9.30
CA ASP A 38 1.82 -0.66 10.31
C ASP A 38 1.65 -1.30 11.70
N PRO A 39 2.34 -0.77 12.75
CA PRO A 39 2.11 -1.19 14.13
C PRO A 39 0.65 -1.08 14.62
N LYS A 40 -0.19 -0.27 13.96
CA LYS A 40 -1.61 -0.11 14.28
C LYS A 40 -2.47 -1.32 13.99
N ARG A 41 -2.02 -2.26 13.16
CA ARG A 41 -2.71 -3.51 12.79
C ARG A 41 -4.09 -3.28 12.14
N ASP A 42 -4.22 -2.24 11.34
CA ASP A 42 -5.51 -1.84 10.75
C ASP A 42 -5.61 -2.12 9.24
N SER A 43 -4.53 -2.57 8.63
CA SER A 43 -4.45 -2.82 7.19
C SER A 43 -5.45 -3.87 6.71
N THR A 44 -5.56 -4.99 7.43
CA THR A 44 -6.40 -6.13 7.05
C THR A 44 -7.78 -6.09 7.69
N ARG A 45 -8.05 -5.11 8.55
CA ARG A 45 -9.26 -5.06 9.37
C ARG A 45 -10.56 -5.14 8.57
N MET A 46 -10.65 -4.45 7.43
CA MET A 46 -11.85 -4.48 6.59
C MET A 46 -12.03 -5.83 5.88
N LEU A 47 -10.94 -6.46 5.51
CA LEU A 47 -10.94 -7.81 4.95
C LEU A 47 -11.31 -8.89 5.98
N MET A 48 -11.06 -8.59 7.26
CA MET A 48 -11.36 -9.46 8.42
C MET A 48 -12.67 -9.09 9.13
N HIS A 49 -13.61 -8.42 8.44
CA HIS A 49 -14.92 -8.00 8.97
C HIS A 49 -14.82 -7.25 10.29
N GLY A 50 -13.85 -6.35 10.39
CA GLY A 50 -13.61 -5.50 11.55
C GLY A 50 -12.79 -6.15 12.67
N SER A 51 -12.40 -7.41 12.53
CA SER A 51 -11.56 -8.09 13.51
C SER A 51 -10.09 -7.65 13.37
N PHE A 52 -9.42 -7.48 14.51
CA PHE A 52 -7.98 -7.30 14.56
C PHE A 52 -7.31 -8.66 14.70
N ILE A 53 -6.51 -9.05 13.73
CA ILE A 53 -5.69 -10.27 13.82
C ILE A 53 -4.41 -9.99 14.64
N PRO A 54 -3.86 -11.01 15.32
CA PRO A 54 -2.58 -10.83 16.01
C PRO A 54 -1.46 -10.52 15.01
N THR A 55 -0.52 -9.68 15.42
CA THR A 55 0.66 -9.44 14.57
C THR A 55 1.67 -10.56 14.69
N VAL A 56 2.44 -10.77 13.63
CA VAL A 56 3.57 -11.74 13.65
C VAL A 56 4.50 -11.43 14.81
N MET A 57 4.81 -10.14 15.04
CA MET A 57 5.73 -9.74 16.11
C MET A 57 5.16 -9.91 17.52
N ASP A 58 3.84 -9.74 17.72
CA ASP A 58 3.19 -10.04 18.99
C ASP A 58 3.30 -11.54 19.29
N LEU A 59 2.98 -12.38 18.32
CA LEU A 59 3.06 -13.84 18.47
C LEU A 59 4.50 -14.32 18.73
N VAL A 60 5.49 -13.73 18.05
CA VAL A 60 6.91 -14.04 18.30
C VAL A 60 7.31 -13.70 19.75
N ARG A 61 6.83 -12.56 20.27
CA ARG A 61 7.10 -12.15 21.66
C ARG A 61 6.43 -13.08 22.67
N GLU A 62 5.20 -13.49 22.41
CA GLU A 62 4.42 -14.33 23.33
C GLU A 62 4.89 -15.78 23.36
N ARG A 63 5.24 -16.36 22.20
CA ARG A 63 5.44 -17.82 22.05
C ARG A 63 6.84 -18.19 21.56
N GLY A 64 7.64 -17.23 21.10
CA GLY A 64 8.89 -17.48 20.38
C GLY A 64 8.64 -18.01 18.95
N ASP A 65 9.55 -17.67 18.03
CA ASP A 65 9.43 -18.02 16.60
C ASP A 65 9.45 -19.54 16.32
N ALA A 66 10.09 -20.32 17.18
CA ALA A 66 10.18 -21.77 17.06
C ALA A 66 8.84 -22.49 17.31
N ASN A 67 7.92 -21.86 18.05
CA ASN A 67 6.64 -22.43 18.44
C ASN A 67 5.48 -21.97 17.55
N LEU A 68 5.74 -21.13 16.53
CA LEU A 68 4.74 -20.64 15.60
C LEU A 68 4.58 -21.56 14.40
N ARG A 69 3.36 -21.63 13.91
CA ARG A 69 2.99 -22.28 12.64
C ARG A 69 2.45 -21.25 11.68
N LYS A 70 2.38 -21.60 10.41
CA LYS A 70 1.83 -20.74 9.36
C LYS A 70 0.41 -20.29 9.69
N GLU A 71 -0.42 -21.17 10.21
CA GLU A 71 -1.83 -20.93 10.55
C GLU A 71 -2.01 -19.94 11.71
N ASP A 72 -0.99 -19.75 12.54
CA ASP A 72 -1.01 -18.75 13.61
C ASP A 72 -0.87 -17.32 13.07
N ILE A 73 -0.22 -17.13 11.91
CA ILE A 73 0.16 -15.82 11.36
C ILE A 73 -0.56 -15.45 10.05
N VAL A 74 -1.09 -16.44 9.32
CA VAL A 74 -1.83 -16.20 8.07
C VAL A 74 -3.29 -16.51 8.30
N HIS A 75 -4.12 -15.49 8.20
CA HIS A 75 -5.56 -15.58 8.39
C HIS A 75 -6.28 -15.47 7.04
N THR A 76 -7.46 -16.07 6.94
CA THR A 76 -8.28 -15.99 5.72
C THR A 76 -9.40 -14.99 5.95
N GLY A 77 -9.44 -13.95 5.13
CA GLY A 77 -10.45 -12.91 5.12
C GLY A 77 -11.43 -13.02 3.96
N PHE A 78 -12.04 -11.89 3.62
CA PHE A 78 -13.03 -11.77 2.55
C PHE A 78 -12.56 -12.47 1.26
N ASN A 79 -13.48 -13.27 0.68
CA ASN A 79 -13.28 -14.00 -0.58
C ASN A 79 -11.95 -14.79 -0.67
N GLY A 80 -11.49 -15.36 0.46
CA GLY A 80 -10.28 -16.18 0.48
C GLY A 80 -8.96 -15.40 0.51
N ILE A 81 -8.98 -14.07 0.63
CA ILE A 81 -7.77 -13.26 0.75
C ILE A 81 -7.00 -13.67 2.01
N ARG A 82 -5.72 -13.96 1.83
CA ARG A 82 -4.83 -14.23 2.95
C ARG A 82 -4.36 -12.91 3.55
N CYS A 83 -4.52 -12.76 4.85
CA CYS A 83 -4.27 -11.56 5.62
C CYS A 83 -3.16 -11.80 6.65
N VAL A 84 -2.19 -10.90 6.71
CA VAL A 84 -1.10 -10.91 7.68
C VAL A 84 -0.89 -9.49 8.20
N GLU A 85 -0.68 -9.34 9.49
CA GLU A 85 -0.18 -8.10 10.09
C GLU A 85 1.23 -8.33 10.61
N ALA A 86 2.23 -7.69 10.01
CA ALA A 86 3.62 -7.85 10.41
C ALA A 86 3.86 -7.33 11.83
N GLY A 87 3.23 -6.21 12.17
CA GLY A 87 3.42 -5.53 13.44
C GLY A 87 4.71 -4.72 13.47
N GLY A 88 5.03 -4.19 14.65
CA GLY A 88 6.23 -3.39 14.90
C GLY A 88 6.80 -3.69 16.29
N PRO A 89 7.89 -3.03 16.68
CA PRO A 89 8.38 -3.08 18.04
C PRO A 89 7.36 -2.43 18.98
N GLU A 90 7.48 -2.71 20.26
CA GLU A 90 6.71 -1.97 21.27
C GLU A 90 6.98 -0.47 21.17
N PRO A 91 5.98 0.37 21.41
CA PRO A 91 6.18 1.80 21.49
C PRO A 91 7.33 2.15 22.45
N GLY A 92 8.32 2.89 21.96
CA GLY A 92 9.50 3.28 22.73
C GLY A 92 10.66 2.25 22.73
N VAL A 93 10.50 1.07 22.15
CA VAL A 93 11.53 0.02 22.14
C VAL A 93 11.96 -0.28 20.69
N GLY A 94 12.99 0.37 20.21
CA GLY A 94 13.68 0.04 18.97
C GLY A 94 13.04 0.57 17.68
N CYS A 95 13.66 0.22 16.55
CA CYS A 95 13.21 0.65 15.22
C CYS A 95 12.14 -0.31 14.65
N ALA A 96 11.00 0.21 14.24
CA ALA A 96 9.89 -0.54 13.63
C ALA A 96 10.35 -1.44 12.47
N GLY A 97 11.39 -1.04 11.76
CA GLY A 97 11.91 -1.79 10.64
C GLY A 97 12.51 -3.16 10.97
N ARG A 98 13.08 -3.33 12.15
CA ARG A 98 13.61 -4.65 12.55
C ARG A 98 12.47 -5.67 12.72
N GLY A 99 11.34 -5.24 13.26
CA GLY A 99 10.16 -6.09 13.40
C GLY A 99 9.62 -6.54 12.04
N ILE A 100 9.52 -5.63 11.08
CA ILE A 100 9.06 -5.95 9.72
C ILE A 100 9.99 -6.97 9.03
N ILE A 101 11.32 -6.81 9.18
CA ILE A 101 12.31 -7.77 8.67
C ILE A 101 12.07 -9.17 9.25
N ALA A 102 11.97 -9.25 10.57
CA ALA A 102 11.76 -10.54 11.26
C ALA A 102 10.43 -11.20 10.84
N ALA A 103 9.36 -10.41 10.69
CA ALA A 103 8.08 -10.90 10.21
C ALA A 103 8.19 -11.47 8.78
N PHE A 104 8.88 -10.79 7.87
CA PHE A 104 9.06 -11.26 6.50
C PHE A 104 9.92 -12.53 6.43
N GLN A 105 11.00 -12.60 7.19
CA GLN A 105 11.83 -13.81 7.29
C GLN A 105 11.03 -15.01 7.80
N LEU A 106 10.12 -14.77 8.75
CA LEU A 106 9.24 -15.83 9.25
C LEU A 106 8.21 -16.27 8.20
N LEU A 107 7.63 -15.31 7.45
CA LEU A 107 6.73 -15.61 6.33
C LEU A 107 7.44 -16.42 5.22
N GLU A 108 8.70 -16.12 4.93
CA GLU A 108 9.52 -16.89 4.00
C GLU A 108 9.79 -18.31 4.54
N LYS A 109 10.22 -18.43 5.79
CA LYS A 109 10.45 -19.71 6.47
C LYS A 109 9.24 -20.64 6.38
N PHE A 110 8.03 -20.10 6.51
CA PHE A 110 6.78 -20.86 6.39
C PHE A 110 6.27 -21.00 4.96
N GLY A 111 6.98 -20.47 3.96
CA GLY A 111 6.54 -20.49 2.57
C GLY A 111 5.19 -19.80 2.38
N ALA A 112 4.93 -18.76 3.17
CA ALA A 112 3.66 -18.01 3.16
C ALA A 112 3.60 -16.95 2.03
N LEU A 113 4.75 -16.48 1.54
CA LEU A 113 4.84 -15.48 0.46
C LEU A 113 4.56 -16.13 -0.90
N LYS A 114 3.31 -16.49 -1.13
CA LYS A 114 2.82 -17.15 -2.35
C LYS A 114 1.54 -16.46 -2.82
N GLY A 115 1.13 -16.70 -4.06
CA GLY A 115 -0.09 -16.20 -4.66
C GLY A 115 0.16 -15.55 -6.02
N ASP A 116 -0.88 -15.05 -6.64
CA ASP A 116 -0.77 -14.29 -7.89
C ASP A 116 -0.26 -12.88 -7.61
N ILE A 117 -0.79 -12.26 -6.53
CA ILE A 117 -0.44 -10.89 -6.13
C ILE A 117 -0.25 -10.81 -4.61
N ILE A 118 0.88 -10.20 -4.19
CA ILE A 118 1.12 -9.80 -2.80
C ILE A 118 0.99 -8.29 -2.71
N VAL A 119 0.14 -7.80 -1.81
CA VAL A 119 -0.09 -6.38 -1.54
C VAL A 119 0.52 -6.03 -0.19
N TYR A 120 1.53 -5.16 -0.21
CA TYR A 120 2.14 -4.60 1.00
C TYR A 120 1.51 -3.24 1.28
N ASP A 121 0.77 -3.12 2.38
CA ASP A 121 0.28 -1.85 2.91
C ASP A 121 1.30 -1.28 3.88
N VAL A 122 2.04 -0.28 3.43
CA VAL A 122 3.22 0.21 4.16
C VAL A 122 2.92 1.52 4.86
N LEU A 123 3.43 1.69 6.09
CA LEU A 123 3.40 2.98 6.78
C LEU A 123 4.22 4.01 5.98
N GLY A 124 3.58 5.12 5.58
CA GLY A 124 4.02 5.88 4.46
C GLY A 124 4.81 7.16 4.67
N ASP A 125 4.87 7.70 5.89
CA ASP A 125 5.38 9.06 6.10
C ASP A 125 6.90 9.14 6.16
N VAL A 126 7.56 8.06 6.50
CA VAL A 126 8.99 8.09 6.78
C VAL A 126 9.69 6.99 5.98
N VAL A 127 10.47 7.41 5.01
CA VAL A 127 11.42 6.52 4.33
C VAL A 127 12.62 6.23 5.26
N CYS A 128 12.35 5.96 6.54
CA CYS A 128 13.38 5.44 7.43
C CYS A 128 13.70 4.00 7.06
N GLY A 129 14.90 3.53 7.43
CA GLY A 129 15.44 2.25 6.98
C GLY A 129 14.51 1.04 7.13
N GLY A 130 13.53 1.10 8.04
CA GLY A 130 12.61 0.01 8.30
C GLY A 130 11.37 -0.03 7.41
N PHE A 131 10.77 1.11 7.13
CA PHE A 131 9.59 1.17 6.25
C PHE A 131 9.95 1.08 4.76
N ALA A 132 11.23 1.31 4.42
CA ALA A 132 11.76 1.02 3.09
C ALA A 132 12.06 -0.47 2.87
N MET A 133 11.83 -1.34 3.88
CA MET A 133 12.17 -2.77 3.80
C MET A 133 11.54 -3.49 2.61
N PRO A 134 10.24 -3.36 2.34
CA PRO A 134 9.67 -4.04 1.19
C PRO A 134 10.37 -3.65 -0.12
N MET A 135 10.81 -2.38 -0.24
CA MET A 135 11.57 -1.91 -1.41
C MET A 135 13.03 -2.36 -1.41
N ARG A 136 13.69 -2.36 -0.22
CA ARG A 136 15.14 -2.58 -0.10
C ARG A 136 15.55 -4.02 -0.31
N GLU A 137 14.78 -4.95 0.21
CA GLU A 137 15.08 -6.39 0.20
C GLU A 137 14.39 -7.11 -0.99
N GLY A 138 13.81 -6.33 -1.92
CA GLY A 138 13.24 -6.88 -3.15
C GLY A 138 11.86 -7.54 -2.98
N TYR A 139 11.23 -7.39 -1.80
CA TYR A 139 9.86 -7.90 -1.60
C TYR A 139 8.87 -7.15 -2.48
N ALA A 140 8.90 -5.82 -2.50
CA ALA A 140 8.04 -5.03 -3.37
C ALA A 140 8.79 -4.59 -4.63
N GLN A 141 8.37 -5.10 -5.76
CA GLN A 141 8.97 -4.76 -7.06
C GLN A 141 8.27 -3.57 -7.71
N GLU A 142 6.96 -3.45 -7.52
CA GLU A 142 6.14 -2.38 -8.07
C GLU A 142 5.61 -1.49 -6.93
N ILE A 143 5.95 -0.22 -6.96
CA ILE A 143 5.51 0.75 -5.97
C ILE A 143 4.41 1.61 -6.56
N TYR A 144 3.27 1.69 -5.87
CA TYR A 144 2.18 2.59 -6.20
C TYR A 144 2.10 3.69 -5.15
N LEU A 145 2.10 4.95 -5.60
CA LEU A 145 1.99 6.12 -4.72
C LEU A 145 0.53 6.51 -4.56
N VAL A 146 0.02 6.48 -3.34
CA VAL A 146 -1.29 7.04 -3.00
C VAL A 146 -1.09 8.49 -2.56
N THR A 147 -1.68 9.42 -3.28
CA THR A 147 -1.57 10.86 -3.01
C THR A 147 -2.91 11.57 -3.22
N SER A 148 -2.94 12.88 -2.99
CA SER A 148 -4.05 13.78 -3.28
C SER A 148 -3.50 15.07 -3.89
N GLY A 149 -4.36 16.01 -4.25
CA GLY A 149 -3.97 17.34 -4.71
C GLY A 149 -3.39 18.26 -3.62
N GLU A 150 -3.45 17.86 -2.36
CA GLU A 150 -2.84 18.63 -1.26
C GLU A 150 -1.30 18.68 -1.42
N LEU A 151 -0.70 19.88 -1.31
CA LEU A 151 0.74 20.10 -1.47
C LEU A 151 1.57 19.12 -0.59
N MET A 152 1.19 18.93 0.69
CA MET A 152 1.92 18.05 1.60
C MET A 152 1.77 16.56 1.23
N SER A 153 0.73 16.18 0.51
CA SER A 153 0.56 14.84 -0.02
C SER A 153 1.47 14.60 -1.22
N LEU A 154 1.52 15.56 -2.14
CA LEU A 154 2.45 15.58 -3.27
C LEU A 154 3.91 15.59 -2.81
N TYR A 155 4.22 16.37 -1.76
CA TYR A 155 5.56 16.41 -1.15
C TYR A 155 5.99 15.05 -0.61
N ALA A 156 5.09 14.36 0.11
CA ALA A 156 5.35 13.01 0.62
C ALA A 156 5.58 12.02 -0.53
N ALA A 157 4.73 12.07 -1.57
CA ALA A 157 4.86 11.24 -2.77
C ALA A 157 6.19 11.50 -3.49
N ASN A 158 6.59 12.76 -3.63
CA ASN A 158 7.87 13.15 -4.24
C ASN A 158 9.09 12.65 -3.43
N ASN A 159 9.01 12.64 -2.10
CA ASN A 159 10.07 12.08 -1.26
C ASN A 159 10.18 10.56 -1.41
N ILE A 160 9.07 9.86 -1.63
CA ILE A 160 9.10 8.43 -1.94
C ILE A 160 9.73 8.22 -3.32
N CYS A 161 9.46 9.08 -4.31
CA CYS A 161 10.17 9.06 -5.60
C CYS A 161 11.69 9.21 -5.44
N LYS A 162 12.16 10.12 -4.56
CA LYS A 162 13.60 10.26 -4.21
C LYS A 162 14.17 8.95 -3.66
N ALA A 163 13.39 8.26 -2.79
CA ALA A 163 13.81 6.97 -2.23
C ALA A 163 13.88 5.86 -3.28
N ILE A 164 12.87 5.73 -4.15
CA ILE A 164 12.87 4.74 -5.25
C ILE A 164 14.08 4.99 -6.17
N LYS A 165 14.29 6.25 -6.58
CA LYS A 165 15.45 6.62 -7.42
C LYS A 165 16.77 6.23 -6.75
N ARG A 166 16.95 6.55 -5.47
CA ARG A 166 18.14 6.20 -4.70
C ARG A 166 18.36 4.67 -4.60
N LEU A 167 17.28 3.92 -4.41
CA LEU A 167 17.35 2.46 -4.33
C LEU A 167 17.64 1.83 -5.69
N SER A 168 17.10 2.37 -6.78
CA SER A 168 17.33 1.86 -8.13
C SER A 168 18.80 1.90 -8.58
N LEU A 169 19.64 2.70 -7.92
CA LEU A 169 21.09 2.75 -8.16
C LEU A 169 21.85 1.57 -7.55
N ARG A 170 21.20 0.76 -6.69
CA ARG A 170 21.83 -0.44 -6.12
C ARG A 170 21.79 -1.58 -7.13
N ALA A 171 22.87 -2.31 -7.27
CA ALA A 171 23.08 -3.33 -8.31
C ALA A 171 22.00 -4.43 -8.36
N MET A 172 21.33 -4.72 -7.24
CA MET A 172 20.32 -5.79 -7.13
C MET A 172 18.88 -5.28 -6.97
N SER A 173 18.64 -3.98 -7.09
CA SER A 173 17.30 -3.44 -6.84
C SER A 173 16.36 -3.60 -8.04
N THR A 174 15.28 -4.33 -7.84
CA THR A 174 14.16 -4.50 -8.80
C THR A 174 13.03 -3.49 -8.59
N CYS A 175 13.08 -2.69 -7.51
CA CYS A 175 12.05 -1.74 -7.14
C CYS A 175 11.87 -0.64 -8.20
N ARG A 176 10.64 -0.44 -8.68
CA ARG A 176 10.26 0.55 -9.68
C ARG A 176 8.94 1.21 -9.31
N LEU A 177 8.74 2.43 -9.79
CA LEU A 177 7.45 3.11 -9.70
C LEU A 177 6.48 2.50 -10.71
N GLY A 178 5.37 1.94 -10.23
CA GLY A 178 4.30 1.36 -11.02
C GLY A 178 3.24 2.39 -11.42
N GLY A 179 3.07 3.44 -10.62
CA GLY A 179 2.10 4.48 -10.91
C GLY A 179 1.70 5.32 -9.70
N VAL A 180 0.85 6.31 -9.97
CA VAL A 180 0.27 7.19 -8.96
C VAL A 180 -1.23 6.93 -8.88
N ILE A 181 -1.76 6.82 -7.68
CA ILE A 181 -3.18 6.70 -7.37
C ILE A 181 -3.59 8.00 -6.69
N CYS A 182 -4.56 8.71 -7.26
CA CYS A 182 -5.16 9.86 -6.61
C CYS A 182 -6.32 9.38 -5.71
N ASN A 183 -6.18 9.52 -4.39
CA ASN A 183 -7.27 9.36 -3.45
C ASN A 183 -7.74 10.76 -3.04
N ALA A 184 -8.78 11.25 -3.68
CA ALA A 184 -9.18 12.65 -3.71
C ALA A 184 -9.55 13.22 -2.32
N ARG A 185 -9.25 14.50 -2.14
CA ARG A 185 -9.57 15.33 -0.96
C ARG A 185 -10.41 16.56 -1.31
N ASP A 186 -11.00 16.54 -2.51
CA ASP A 186 -11.82 17.62 -3.06
C ASP A 186 -11.06 18.95 -3.23
N THR A 187 -9.76 18.88 -3.56
CA THR A 187 -9.00 20.07 -3.94
C THR A 187 -9.34 20.49 -5.40
N PRO A 188 -9.21 21.77 -5.77
CA PRO A 188 -9.50 22.22 -7.13
C PRO A 188 -8.68 21.46 -8.17
N ARG A 189 -9.28 21.09 -9.29
CA ARG A 189 -8.64 20.42 -10.42
C ARG A 189 -7.71 19.25 -10.04
N GLU A 190 -8.08 18.54 -8.99
CA GLU A 190 -7.22 17.56 -8.30
C GLU A 190 -6.73 16.43 -9.21
N GLU A 191 -7.62 15.91 -10.06
CA GLU A 191 -7.25 14.84 -11.00
C GLU A 191 -6.20 15.32 -12.00
N GLU A 192 -6.38 16.54 -12.54
CA GLU A 192 -5.44 17.14 -13.49
C GLU A 192 -4.07 17.40 -12.83
N LEU A 193 -4.08 17.97 -11.62
CA LEU A 193 -2.87 18.24 -10.85
C LEU A 193 -2.07 16.95 -10.59
N VAL A 194 -2.74 15.91 -10.10
CA VAL A 194 -2.07 14.64 -9.78
C VAL A 194 -1.62 13.91 -11.05
N ALA A 195 -2.37 14.04 -12.16
CA ALA A 195 -1.95 13.50 -13.44
C ALA A 195 -0.69 14.20 -13.98
N GLU A 196 -0.60 15.53 -13.88
CA GLU A 196 0.58 16.28 -14.28
C GLU A 196 1.78 16.00 -13.35
N PHE A 197 1.55 15.88 -12.03
CA PHE A 197 2.58 15.43 -11.09
C PHE A 197 3.12 14.06 -11.51
N ALA A 198 2.23 13.08 -11.77
CA ALA A 198 2.64 11.74 -12.18
C ALA A 198 3.51 11.77 -13.44
N LYS A 199 3.13 12.59 -14.43
CA LYS A 199 3.89 12.77 -15.68
C LYS A 199 5.27 13.39 -15.42
N ARG A 200 5.34 14.46 -14.61
CA ARG A 200 6.62 15.14 -14.28
C ARG A 200 7.59 14.23 -13.51
N VAL A 201 7.09 13.31 -12.69
CA VAL A 201 7.94 12.32 -12.02
C VAL A 201 8.23 11.07 -12.87
N ASN A 202 7.97 11.11 -14.18
CA ASN A 202 8.18 10.00 -15.13
C ASN A 202 7.29 8.78 -14.83
N SER A 203 6.00 9.02 -14.54
CA SER A 203 5.02 7.98 -14.24
C SER A 203 3.68 8.30 -14.88
N THR A 204 2.61 7.61 -14.44
CA THR A 204 1.23 7.84 -14.89
C THR A 204 0.28 7.85 -13.70
N LEU A 205 -0.79 8.62 -13.79
CA LEU A 205 -1.96 8.45 -12.94
C LEU A 205 -2.65 7.15 -13.36
N VAL A 206 -2.66 6.14 -12.49
CA VAL A 206 -3.27 4.83 -12.78
C VAL A 206 -4.73 4.77 -12.38
N GLN A 207 -5.15 5.56 -11.39
CA GLN A 207 -6.56 5.72 -11.03
C GLN A 207 -6.79 7.00 -10.23
N TYR A 208 -7.92 7.63 -10.50
CA TYR A 208 -8.52 8.67 -9.68
C TYR A 208 -9.68 8.07 -8.87
N ILE A 209 -9.59 8.13 -7.55
CA ILE A 209 -10.59 7.65 -6.61
C ILE A 209 -11.24 8.87 -5.96
N PRO A 210 -12.45 9.26 -6.37
CA PRO A 210 -13.14 10.40 -5.80
C PRO A 210 -13.46 10.15 -4.32
N ARG A 211 -13.60 11.23 -3.56
CA ARG A 211 -14.09 11.12 -2.19
C ARG A 211 -15.58 10.78 -2.21
N ASP A 212 -15.94 9.70 -1.55
CA ASP A 212 -17.32 9.24 -1.49
C ASP A 212 -17.66 8.77 -0.07
N ARG A 213 -18.86 9.16 0.40
CA ARG A 213 -19.40 8.76 1.70
C ARG A 213 -19.56 7.25 1.83
N ILE A 214 -19.72 6.54 0.72
CA ILE A 214 -19.90 5.08 0.72
C ILE A 214 -18.69 4.35 1.33
N VAL A 215 -17.50 4.94 1.22
CA VAL A 215 -16.27 4.41 1.84
C VAL A 215 -16.43 4.40 3.36
N GLN A 216 -16.89 5.51 3.95
CA GLN A 216 -17.11 5.60 5.40
C GLN A 216 -18.23 4.68 5.86
N LEU A 217 -19.31 4.54 5.08
CA LEU A 217 -20.41 3.63 5.40
C LEU A 217 -19.92 2.17 5.36
N ALA A 218 -19.12 1.78 4.41
CA ALA A 218 -18.51 0.45 4.34
C ALA A 218 -17.61 0.19 5.57
N GLU A 219 -16.76 1.16 5.95
CA GLU A 219 -15.92 1.07 7.16
C GLU A 219 -16.73 0.89 8.44
N MET A 220 -17.83 1.65 8.60
CA MET A 220 -18.74 1.52 9.74
C MET A 220 -19.42 0.13 9.79
N ASN A 221 -19.66 -0.47 8.63
CA ASN A 221 -20.17 -1.83 8.50
C ASN A 221 -19.08 -2.90 8.53
N LYS A 222 -17.80 -2.51 8.75
CA LYS A 222 -16.66 -3.43 8.85
C LYS A 222 -16.42 -4.23 7.56
N GLN A 223 -16.68 -3.61 6.44
CA GLN A 223 -16.57 -4.20 5.10
C GLN A 223 -15.75 -3.30 4.17
N THR A 224 -15.20 -3.88 3.12
CA THR A 224 -14.70 -3.10 1.99
C THR A 224 -15.88 -2.55 1.18
N VAL A 225 -15.65 -1.52 0.37
CA VAL A 225 -16.67 -1.04 -0.59
C VAL A 225 -17.05 -2.14 -1.58
N MET A 226 -16.08 -2.97 -1.95
CA MET A 226 -16.28 -4.11 -2.85
C MET A 226 -17.28 -5.14 -2.33
N GLU A 227 -17.37 -5.28 -1.01
CA GLU A 227 -18.31 -6.17 -0.34
C GLU A 227 -19.62 -5.47 0.01
N PHE A 228 -19.55 -4.26 0.57
CA PHE A 228 -20.70 -3.50 1.08
C PHE A 228 -21.60 -2.96 -0.04
N ALA A 229 -21.01 -2.45 -1.11
CA ALA A 229 -21.74 -1.81 -2.20
C ALA A 229 -21.09 -2.16 -3.56
N PRO A 230 -21.13 -3.43 -3.98
CA PRO A 230 -20.41 -3.91 -5.16
C PRO A 230 -20.82 -3.21 -6.46
N ASP A 231 -22.06 -2.73 -6.56
CA ASP A 231 -22.58 -2.08 -7.76
C ASP A 231 -22.40 -0.55 -7.75
N SER A 232 -21.74 -0.01 -6.73
CA SER A 232 -21.51 1.44 -6.62
C SER A 232 -20.47 1.93 -7.63
N PRO A 233 -20.56 3.22 -8.05
CA PRO A 233 -19.50 3.84 -8.85
C PRO A 233 -18.12 3.77 -8.17
N GLN A 234 -18.09 3.83 -6.85
CA GLN A 234 -16.85 3.73 -6.08
C GLN A 234 -16.23 2.32 -6.16
N ALA A 235 -17.04 1.25 -6.11
CA ALA A 235 -16.56 -0.11 -6.33
C ALA A 235 -15.97 -0.30 -7.74
N GLU A 236 -16.59 0.37 -8.75
CA GLU A 236 -16.05 0.34 -10.10
C GLU A 236 -14.66 0.99 -10.20
N ARG A 237 -14.38 2.07 -9.45
CA ARG A 237 -13.04 2.66 -9.38
C ARG A 237 -12.00 1.68 -8.85
N TYR A 238 -12.34 0.88 -7.84
CA TYR A 238 -11.44 -0.16 -7.33
C TYR A 238 -11.27 -1.34 -8.30
N ARG A 239 -12.32 -1.73 -9.04
CA ARG A 239 -12.18 -2.73 -10.12
C ARG A 239 -11.24 -2.26 -11.23
N GLN A 240 -11.36 -1.00 -11.64
CA GLN A 240 -10.48 -0.38 -12.63
C GLN A 240 -9.03 -0.31 -12.11
N LEU A 241 -8.84 0.07 -10.84
CA LEU A 241 -7.51 0.06 -10.22
C LEU A 241 -6.91 -1.36 -10.24
N ALA A 242 -7.68 -2.37 -9.87
CA ALA A 242 -7.24 -3.77 -9.89
C ALA A 242 -6.84 -4.21 -11.30
N ALA A 243 -7.64 -3.87 -12.31
CA ALA A 243 -7.34 -4.17 -13.71
C ALA A 243 -6.07 -3.43 -14.19
N CYS A 244 -5.89 -2.17 -13.80
CA CYS A 244 -4.68 -1.40 -14.11
C CYS A 244 -3.45 -2.06 -13.48
N VAL A 245 -3.49 -2.38 -12.18
CA VAL A 245 -2.38 -3.01 -11.46
C VAL A 245 -2.03 -4.38 -12.07
N THR A 246 -3.03 -5.21 -12.37
CA THR A 246 -2.80 -6.56 -12.92
C THR A 246 -2.11 -6.50 -14.29
N LYS A 247 -2.54 -5.57 -15.15
CA LYS A 247 -2.05 -5.44 -16.53
C LYS A 247 -0.82 -4.54 -16.66
N ASN A 248 -0.41 -3.87 -15.59
CA ASN A 248 0.67 -2.90 -15.65
C ASN A 248 2.00 -3.56 -16.01
N THR A 249 2.61 -3.08 -17.08
CA THR A 249 3.97 -3.42 -17.52
C THR A 249 4.88 -2.18 -17.57
N ARG A 250 4.30 -0.99 -17.35
CA ARG A 250 5.01 0.28 -17.41
C ARG A 250 5.60 0.62 -16.04
N LEU A 251 6.80 0.16 -15.80
CA LEU A 251 7.54 0.42 -14.57
C LEU A 251 8.66 1.42 -14.87
N SER A 252 8.83 2.43 -14.01
CA SER A 252 9.80 3.49 -14.23
C SER A 252 10.71 3.73 -13.02
N ILE A 253 11.87 4.32 -13.30
CA ILE A 253 12.67 5.01 -12.29
C ILE A 253 12.14 6.45 -12.28
N PRO A 254 11.61 6.92 -11.15
CA PRO A 254 11.01 8.24 -11.09
C PRO A 254 12.05 9.36 -11.19
N THR A 255 11.61 10.51 -11.70
CA THR A 255 12.34 11.78 -11.70
C THR A 255 11.76 12.72 -10.66
N PRO A 256 12.26 12.73 -9.41
CA PRO A 256 11.72 13.59 -8.36
C PRO A 256 11.86 15.07 -8.71
N LEU A 257 10.88 15.87 -8.32
CA LEU A 257 10.89 17.33 -8.50
C LEU A 257 11.68 18.01 -7.37
N GLU A 258 12.27 19.16 -7.70
CA GLU A 258 12.73 20.09 -6.67
C GLU A 258 11.54 20.77 -6.00
N ILE A 259 11.74 21.29 -4.78
CA ILE A 259 10.64 21.83 -3.97
C ILE A 259 9.91 22.98 -4.67
N ASP A 260 10.66 23.93 -5.23
CA ASP A 260 10.09 25.09 -5.93
C ASP A 260 9.26 24.69 -7.16
N ALA A 261 9.70 23.65 -7.88
CA ALA A 261 8.97 23.11 -9.03
C ALA A 261 7.68 22.39 -8.60
N LEU A 262 7.69 21.74 -7.44
CA LEU A 262 6.50 21.10 -6.88
C LEU A 262 5.46 22.13 -6.40
N GLU A 263 5.93 23.19 -5.74
CA GLU A 263 5.08 24.30 -5.29
C GLU A 263 4.48 25.06 -6.49
N ALA A 264 5.30 25.37 -7.50
CA ALA A 264 4.83 25.98 -8.73
C ALA A 264 3.77 25.11 -9.43
N LEU A 265 4.00 23.80 -9.52
CA LEU A 265 3.01 22.87 -10.06
C LEU A 265 1.68 22.94 -9.28
N ALA A 266 1.72 22.92 -7.94
CA ALA A 266 0.50 23.01 -7.15
C ALA A 266 -0.27 24.32 -7.40
N LEU A 267 0.45 25.45 -7.55
CA LEU A 267 -0.15 26.76 -7.84
C LEU A 267 -0.79 26.85 -9.24
N GLU A 268 -0.28 26.14 -10.24
CA GLU A 268 -0.85 26.10 -11.60
C GLU A 268 -2.29 25.57 -11.64
N PHE A 269 -2.71 24.80 -10.63
CA PHE A 269 -4.02 24.13 -10.56
C PHE A 269 -4.95 24.68 -9.47
N MET A 270 -4.51 25.65 -8.70
CA MET A 270 -5.35 26.37 -7.73
C MET A 270 -6.17 27.44 -8.41
#